data_2413f5750155843244d65a7e944626d0
#
_entry.id   2413f5750155843244d65a7e944626d0
#
_cell.length_a   1.000
_cell.length_b   1.000
_cell.length_c   1.000
_cell.angle_alpha   90.00
_cell.angle_beta   90.00
_cell.angle_gamma   90.00
#
_symmetry.space_group_name_H-M   'P 1'
#
loop_
_entity.id
_entity.type
_entity.pdbx_description
1 polymer ?
#
loop_
_entity_poly.entity_id
_entity_poly.type
_entity_poly.pdbx_seq_one_letter_code
_entity_poly.pdbx_strand_id
1 'polypeptide(L)'
;MDVLAVTIEGGGRAARLAPPGGAPGLHASGLAGWYGTPDGKWSLTERQLADGAFGLSPEQVTYSSRTVTVDGYALGRTRAEAVSSLAPLGAMAHRLVSIAVDDGVAETYATGALTAEVGKGVRGGAVTFALTIVCPDPRRYGTTPRRAYLSPGASAGALAWHADAPHGLAWPLSFGDGGAVANVATLRNDGTSTAYPIITASGDMGG
;
A
#
# COMPACT_ATOMS: atom_id res chain seq x y z
N MET A 1 1.50 -8.60 19.75
CA MET A 1 1.89 -7.39 19.01
C MET A 1 0.70 -6.44 19.13
N ASP A 2 0.89 -5.36 19.81
CA ASP A 2 -0.22 -4.44 20.08
C ASP A 2 -0.39 -3.53 18.85
N VAL A 3 -1.50 -3.74 18.14
CA VAL A 3 -1.90 -2.86 17.03
C VAL A 3 -2.30 -1.52 17.64
N LEU A 4 -1.66 -0.42 17.24
CA LEU A 4 -1.96 0.90 17.75
C LEU A 4 -3.26 1.46 17.19
N ALA A 5 -3.50 1.30 15.90
CA ALA A 5 -4.73 1.70 15.27
C ALA A 5 -4.96 0.99 13.93
N VAL A 6 -6.22 0.80 13.59
CA VAL A 6 -6.64 0.37 12.26
C VAL A 6 -7.53 1.46 11.67
N THR A 7 -7.19 1.95 10.49
CA THR A 7 -7.98 2.94 9.77
C THR A 7 -8.53 2.31 8.50
N ILE A 8 -9.82 2.47 8.25
CA ILE A 8 -10.49 1.96 7.05
C ILE A 8 -11.11 3.14 6.33
N GLU A 9 -10.78 3.30 5.07
CA GLU A 9 -11.25 4.42 4.25
C GLU A 9 -11.83 3.92 2.92
N GLY A 10 -12.95 4.46 2.53
CA GLY A 10 -13.58 4.12 1.25
C GLY A 10 -14.86 4.91 1.01
N GLY A 11 -15.16 5.19 -0.27
CA GLY A 11 -16.36 5.90 -0.65
C GLY A 11 -16.55 7.29 -0.01
N GLY A 12 -15.46 7.99 0.28
CA GLY A 12 -15.47 9.31 0.94
C GLY A 12 -15.76 9.24 2.46
N ARG A 13 -15.63 8.08 3.06
CA ARG A 13 -15.80 7.85 4.50
C ARG A 13 -14.56 7.23 5.09
N ALA A 14 -14.33 7.50 6.38
CA ALA A 14 -13.24 6.91 7.15
C ALA A 14 -13.79 6.40 8.50
N ALA A 15 -13.21 5.31 8.96
CA ALA A 15 -13.45 4.76 10.30
C ALA A 15 -12.09 4.40 10.92
N ARG A 16 -11.81 4.96 12.08
CA ARG A 16 -10.61 4.65 12.86
C ARG A 16 -10.99 3.78 14.05
N LEU A 17 -10.37 2.63 14.13
CA LEU A 17 -10.50 1.69 15.23
C LEU A 17 -9.29 1.87 16.14
N ALA A 18 -9.56 2.29 17.37
CA ALA A 18 -8.52 2.43 18.38
C ALA A 18 -8.11 1.05 18.95
N PRO A 19 -6.98 0.94 19.65
CA PRO A 19 -6.66 -0.25 20.41
C PRO A 19 -7.74 -0.55 21.47
N PRO A 20 -7.78 -1.77 22.01
CA PRO A 20 -8.74 -2.13 23.04
C PRO A 20 -8.75 -1.13 24.19
N GLY A 21 -9.93 -0.64 24.57
CA GLY A 21 -10.07 0.38 25.59
C GLY A 21 -11.52 0.57 26.04
N GLY A 22 -11.73 1.45 27.01
CA GLY A 22 -13.04 1.76 27.59
C GLY A 22 -13.66 3.09 27.14
N ALA A 23 -12.99 3.82 26.26
CA ALA A 23 -13.52 5.08 25.72
C ALA A 23 -14.62 4.82 24.69
N PRO A 24 -15.62 5.72 24.57
CA PRO A 24 -16.60 5.62 23.49
C PRO A 24 -15.92 5.66 22.11
N GLY A 25 -16.39 4.84 21.19
CA GLY A 25 -15.85 4.75 19.83
C GLY A 25 -15.69 3.33 19.33
N LEU A 26 -14.95 3.18 18.22
CA LEU A 26 -14.64 1.90 17.61
C LEU A 26 -13.28 1.40 18.12
N HIS A 27 -13.22 0.13 18.47
CA HIS A 27 -12.02 -0.52 18.97
C HIS A 27 -11.75 -1.81 18.19
N ALA A 28 -10.48 -2.02 17.80
CA ALA A 28 -10.03 -3.29 17.25
C ALA A 28 -9.56 -4.18 18.40
N SER A 29 -10.12 -5.38 18.52
CA SER A 29 -9.73 -6.38 19.51
C SER A 29 -8.88 -7.51 18.94
N GLY A 30 -8.94 -7.72 17.63
CA GLY A 30 -8.15 -8.72 16.91
C GLY A 30 -7.85 -8.31 15.48
N LEU A 31 -6.70 -8.74 14.97
CA LEU A 31 -6.28 -8.54 13.59
C LEU A 31 -5.63 -9.82 13.10
N ALA A 32 -6.26 -10.48 12.14
CA ALA A 32 -5.75 -11.70 11.52
C ALA A 32 -5.49 -11.48 10.02
N GLY A 33 -4.54 -12.25 9.45
CA GLY A 33 -4.21 -12.19 8.03
C GLY A 33 -3.35 -10.98 7.61
N TRP A 34 -3.03 -10.06 8.53
CA TRP A 34 -2.22 -8.88 8.22
C TRP A 34 -0.72 -9.19 8.14
N TYR A 35 -0.15 -9.80 9.16
CA TYR A 35 1.29 -10.01 9.28
C TYR A 35 1.79 -11.26 8.57
N GLY A 36 0.95 -12.29 8.46
CA GLY A 36 1.30 -13.54 7.78
C GLY A 36 1.42 -13.40 6.26
N THR A 37 2.02 -14.39 5.63
CA THR A 37 2.00 -14.55 4.18
C THR A 37 0.65 -15.12 3.76
N PRO A 38 0.06 -14.65 2.64
CA PRO A 38 -1.08 -15.31 2.05
C PRO A 38 -0.75 -16.72 1.56
N ASP A 39 -1.79 -17.50 1.29
CA ASP A 39 -1.63 -18.86 0.78
C ASP A 39 -0.91 -18.87 -0.58
N GLY A 40 -0.11 -19.89 -0.80
CA GLY A 40 0.58 -20.08 -2.06
C GLY A 40 -0.35 -20.59 -3.16
N LYS A 41 -0.09 -20.18 -4.39
CA LYS A 41 -0.83 -20.61 -5.60
C LYS A 41 -0.13 -21.70 -6.39
N TRP A 42 0.81 -22.40 -5.82
CA TRP A 42 1.49 -23.48 -6.51
C TRP A 42 0.80 -24.82 -6.31
N SER A 43 0.87 -25.70 -7.31
CA SER A 43 0.50 -27.10 -7.20
C SER A 43 1.73 -27.98 -7.46
N LEU A 44 1.90 -29.00 -6.63
CA LEU A 44 2.96 -29.96 -6.78
C LEU A 44 2.45 -31.18 -7.55
N THR A 45 3.24 -31.68 -8.50
CA THR A 45 2.97 -32.93 -9.18
C THR A 45 3.87 -33.98 -8.57
N GLU A 46 3.28 -34.97 -7.90
CA GLU A 46 4.01 -36.07 -7.28
C GLU A 46 4.68 -36.97 -8.31
N ARG A 47 5.86 -37.50 -7.95
CA ARG A 47 6.56 -38.51 -8.76
C ARG A 47 5.93 -39.86 -8.54
N GLN A 48 5.58 -40.56 -9.62
CA GLN A 48 4.89 -41.84 -9.51
C GLN A 48 5.79 -43.02 -9.06
N LEU A 49 7.08 -42.92 -9.27
CA LEU A 49 8.03 -44.02 -9.03
C LEU A 49 9.22 -43.65 -8.14
N ALA A 50 9.16 -42.47 -7.51
CA ALA A 50 10.21 -41.98 -6.61
C ALA A 50 9.61 -41.04 -5.55
N ASP A 51 10.33 -40.86 -4.44
CA ASP A 51 9.92 -39.96 -3.38
C ASP A 51 9.86 -38.51 -3.85
N GLY A 52 8.87 -37.74 -3.33
CA GLY A 52 8.69 -36.33 -3.55
C GLY A 52 8.02 -35.94 -4.86
N ALA A 53 7.95 -34.67 -5.10
CA ALA A 53 7.33 -34.04 -6.25
C ALA A 53 8.36 -33.47 -7.24
N PHE A 54 7.90 -33.06 -8.41
CA PHE A 54 8.71 -32.28 -9.33
C PHE A 54 8.95 -30.87 -8.74
N GLY A 55 10.15 -30.32 -8.98
CA GLY A 55 10.53 -29.01 -8.48
C GLY A 55 9.67 -27.88 -9.05
N LEU A 56 9.51 -26.81 -8.26
CA LEU A 56 8.89 -25.58 -8.70
C LEU A 56 9.94 -24.63 -9.29
N SER A 57 9.60 -23.92 -10.37
CA SER A 57 10.40 -22.78 -10.81
C SER A 57 10.11 -21.56 -9.96
N PRO A 58 11.04 -20.59 -9.84
CA PRO A 58 10.83 -19.37 -9.06
C PRO A 58 9.57 -18.58 -9.49
N GLU A 59 9.21 -18.60 -10.77
CA GLU A 59 8.06 -17.90 -11.32
C GLU A 59 6.73 -18.55 -10.90
N GLN A 60 6.75 -19.82 -10.51
CA GLN A 60 5.56 -20.54 -10.04
C GLN A 60 5.24 -20.27 -8.58
N VAL A 61 6.18 -19.68 -7.83
CA VAL A 61 5.97 -19.34 -6.41
C VAL A 61 5.24 -18.01 -6.32
N THR A 62 3.92 -18.07 -6.41
CA THR A 62 3.03 -16.90 -6.33
C THR A 62 2.05 -17.03 -5.18
N TYR A 63 1.51 -15.91 -4.71
CA TYR A 63 0.55 -15.86 -3.60
C TYR A 63 -0.88 -15.62 -4.08
N SER A 64 -1.83 -16.12 -3.29
CA SER A 64 -3.26 -15.81 -3.40
C SER A 64 -3.55 -14.39 -2.93
N SER A 65 -4.80 -13.96 -3.10
CA SER A 65 -5.30 -12.75 -2.47
C SER A 65 -5.12 -12.81 -0.95
N ARG A 66 -4.93 -11.66 -0.33
CA ARG A 66 -4.85 -11.54 1.13
C ARG A 66 -6.24 -11.35 1.70
N THR A 67 -6.61 -12.16 2.67
CA THR A 67 -7.80 -11.91 3.47
C THR A 67 -7.39 -11.40 4.85
N VAL A 68 -7.91 -10.24 5.22
CA VAL A 68 -7.67 -9.60 6.51
C VAL A 68 -8.98 -9.61 7.30
N THR A 69 -8.92 -10.12 8.52
CA THR A 69 -10.06 -10.07 9.44
C THR A 69 -9.74 -9.16 10.61
N VAL A 70 -10.63 -8.23 10.88
CA VAL A 70 -10.54 -7.30 12.01
C VAL A 70 -11.74 -7.55 12.90
N ASP A 71 -11.50 -8.12 14.07
CA ASP A 71 -12.50 -8.22 15.12
C ASP A 71 -12.49 -6.97 15.97
N GLY A 72 -13.65 -6.51 16.38
CA GLY A 72 -13.75 -5.31 17.17
C GLY A 72 -15.07 -5.14 17.89
N TYR A 73 -15.17 -4.03 18.60
CA TYR A 73 -16.36 -3.60 19.28
C TYR A 73 -16.53 -2.08 19.22
N ALA A 74 -17.78 -1.68 19.18
CA ALA A 74 -18.20 -0.30 19.31
C ALA A 74 -18.67 -0.06 20.74
N LEU A 75 -18.14 0.96 21.40
CA LEU A 75 -18.58 1.42 22.72
C LEU A 75 -19.34 2.73 22.60
N GLY A 76 -20.49 2.81 23.28
CA GLY A 76 -21.25 4.03 23.47
C GLY A 76 -21.76 4.11 24.89
N ARG A 77 -22.20 5.27 25.35
CA ARG A 77 -22.90 5.43 26.62
C ARG A 77 -24.25 4.70 26.59
N THR A 78 -24.81 4.60 25.38
CA THR A 78 -26.03 3.85 25.10
C THR A 78 -25.79 2.90 23.93
N ARG A 79 -26.66 1.88 23.80
CA ARG A 79 -26.64 1.01 22.62
C ARG A 79 -26.84 1.79 21.31
N ALA A 80 -27.67 2.83 21.33
CA ALA A 80 -27.94 3.64 20.15
C ALA A 80 -26.66 4.36 19.66
N GLU A 81 -25.86 4.93 20.58
CA GLU A 81 -24.58 5.52 20.24
C GLU A 81 -23.59 4.51 19.67
N ALA A 82 -23.47 3.33 20.29
CA ALA A 82 -22.61 2.26 19.80
C ALA A 82 -23.01 1.80 18.39
N VAL A 83 -24.31 1.63 18.12
CA VAL A 83 -24.79 1.27 16.78
C VAL A 83 -24.53 2.42 15.78
N SER A 84 -24.75 3.66 16.18
CA SER A 84 -24.50 4.83 15.31
C SER A 84 -23.02 4.93 14.90
N SER A 85 -22.09 4.58 15.78
CA SER A 85 -20.66 4.59 15.47
C SER A 85 -20.25 3.56 14.42
N LEU A 86 -21.06 2.53 14.19
CA LEU A 86 -20.86 1.53 13.13
C LEU A 86 -21.36 1.99 11.75
N ALA A 87 -22.14 3.06 11.68
CA ALA A 87 -22.70 3.54 10.40
C ALA A 87 -21.68 3.78 9.29
N PRO A 88 -20.46 4.34 9.54
CA PRO A 88 -19.42 4.47 8.52
C PRO A 88 -18.98 3.12 7.96
N LEU A 89 -18.81 2.10 8.81
CA LEU A 89 -18.42 0.75 8.40
C LEU A 89 -19.48 0.10 7.53
N GLY A 90 -20.75 0.21 7.91
CA GLY A 90 -21.88 -0.28 7.11
C GLY A 90 -21.98 0.42 5.75
N ALA A 91 -21.70 1.72 5.69
CA ALA A 91 -21.72 2.48 4.43
C ALA A 91 -20.54 2.14 3.49
N MET A 92 -19.45 1.61 4.02
CA MET A 92 -18.28 1.13 3.25
C MET A 92 -18.41 -0.36 2.87
N ALA A 93 -19.36 -1.09 3.42
CA ALA A 93 -19.58 -2.50 3.10
C ALA A 93 -19.85 -2.69 1.59
N HIS A 94 -19.36 -3.79 1.04
CA HIS A 94 -19.41 -4.12 -0.40
C HIS A 94 -18.74 -3.08 -1.34
N ARG A 95 -17.82 -2.30 -0.80
CA ARG A 95 -17.03 -1.34 -1.58
C ARG A 95 -15.55 -1.65 -1.48
N LEU A 96 -14.79 -1.10 -2.42
CA LEU A 96 -13.33 -1.06 -2.31
C LEU A 96 -12.96 -0.05 -1.22
N VAL A 97 -12.17 -0.53 -0.26
CA VAL A 97 -11.65 0.26 0.84
C VAL A 97 -10.14 0.11 0.94
N SER A 98 -9.50 1.11 1.51
CA SER A 98 -8.12 1.02 1.98
C SER A 98 -8.15 0.70 3.47
N ILE A 99 -7.45 -0.33 3.88
CA ILE A 99 -7.17 -0.62 5.29
C ILE A 99 -5.72 -0.23 5.58
N ALA A 100 -5.51 0.66 6.53
CA ALA A 100 -4.20 1.04 7.05
C ALA A 100 -4.05 0.56 8.50
N VAL A 101 -2.91 -0.01 8.82
CA VAL A 101 -2.58 -0.52 10.15
C VAL A 101 -1.32 0.17 10.62
N ASP A 102 -1.43 0.82 11.77
CA ASP A 102 -0.33 1.41 12.51
C ASP A 102 0.02 0.47 13.68
N ASP A 103 1.21 -0.09 13.64
CA ASP A 103 1.74 -0.99 14.67
C ASP A 103 2.84 -0.33 15.55
N GLY A 104 3.02 0.98 15.38
CA GLY A 104 4.03 1.77 16.10
C GLY A 104 5.45 1.65 15.54
N VAL A 105 5.67 0.76 14.58
CA VAL A 105 6.95 0.63 13.85
C VAL A 105 6.79 1.22 12.45
N ALA A 106 5.70 0.89 11.78
CA ALA A 106 5.38 1.39 10.45
C ALA A 106 3.87 1.42 10.24
N GLU A 107 3.41 2.41 9.52
CA GLU A 107 2.05 2.43 9.01
C GLU A 107 2.04 1.84 7.59
N THR A 108 1.27 0.78 7.41
CA THR A 108 1.16 0.09 6.12
C THR A 108 -0.31 -0.07 5.73
N TYR A 109 -0.58 -0.08 4.43
CA TYR A 109 -1.95 -0.21 3.92
C TYR A 109 -2.08 -1.30 2.85
N ALA A 110 -3.30 -1.77 2.67
CA ALA A 110 -3.73 -2.63 1.57
C ALA A 110 -5.12 -2.19 1.10
N THR A 111 -5.48 -2.54 -0.13
CA THR A 111 -6.78 -2.19 -0.70
C THR A 111 -7.57 -3.46 -1.00
N GLY A 112 -8.83 -3.52 -0.58
CA GLY A 112 -9.67 -4.68 -0.78
C GLY A 112 -11.16 -4.39 -0.67
N ALA A 113 -11.97 -5.42 -0.88
CA ALA A 113 -13.42 -5.36 -0.71
C ALA A 113 -13.78 -5.67 0.74
N LEU A 114 -14.61 -4.80 1.35
CA LEU A 114 -15.04 -4.91 2.74
C LEU A 114 -16.37 -5.64 2.85
N THR A 115 -16.42 -6.62 3.75
CA THR A 115 -17.65 -7.21 4.29
C THR A 115 -17.68 -6.96 5.80
N ALA A 116 -18.81 -6.52 6.33
CA ALA A 116 -18.99 -6.22 7.74
C ALA A 116 -20.11 -7.07 8.33
N GLU A 117 -19.82 -7.75 9.43
CA GLU A 117 -20.80 -8.45 10.25
C GLU A 117 -20.93 -7.74 11.60
N VAL A 118 -22.15 -7.46 11.99
CA VAL A 118 -22.45 -6.79 13.27
C VAL A 118 -23.12 -7.80 14.20
N GLY A 119 -22.51 -8.02 15.33
CA GLY A 119 -23.01 -8.93 16.35
C GLY A 119 -24.25 -8.40 17.07
N LYS A 120 -24.96 -9.29 17.77
CA LYS A 120 -26.19 -8.99 18.52
C LYS A 120 -25.96 -8.17 19.79
N GLY A 121 -24.91 -7.42 19.89
CA GLY A 121 -24.66 -6.52 21.00
C GLY A 121 -24.52 -7.23 22.37
N VAL A 122 -23.57 -6.79 23.11
CA VAL A 122 -23.30 -7.26 24.48
C VAL A 122 -23.94 -6.27 25.47
N ARG A 123 -24.14 -6.69 26.72
CA ARG A 123 -24.66 -5.83 27.79
C ARG A 123 -23.85 -4.51 27.90
N GLY A 124 -24.50 -3.41 28.21
CA GLY A 124 -23.85 -2.19 28.66
C GLY A 124 -23.36 -1.24 27.56
N GLY A 125 -24.03 -1.19 26.39
CA GLY A 125 -23.69 -0.22 25.35
C GLY A 125 -22.52 -0.62 24.44
N ALA A 126 -22.08 -1.88 24.49
CA ALA A 126 -21.10 -2.44 23.58
C ALA A 126 -21.78 -3.25 22.46
N VAL A 127 -21.28 -3.13 21.24
CA VAL A 127 -21.69 -3.92 20.08
C VAL A 127 -20.46 -4.47 19.41
N THR A 128 -20.36 -5.78 19.26
CA THR A 128 -19.25 -6.43 18.57
C THR A 128 -19.46 -6.40 17.06
N PHE A 129 -18.37 -6.39 16.32
CA PHE A 129 -18.36 -6.53 14.87
C PHE A 129 -17.15 -7.34 14.41
N ALA A 130 -17.28 -7.93 13.23
CA ALA A 130 -16.18 -8.54 12.49
C ALA A 130 -16.16 -7.96 11.08
N LEU A 131 -14.99 -7.54 10.65
CA LEU A 131 -14.76 -7.01 9.31
C LEU A 131 -13.86 -7.97 8.57
N THR A 132 -14.27 -8.36 7.36
CA THR A 132 -13.45 -9.16 6.46
C THR A 132 -13.13 -8.33 5.23
N ILE A 133 -11.84 -8.16 4.95
CA ILE A 133 -11.36 -7.40 3.80
C ILE A 133 -10.55 -8.34 2.91
N VAL A 134 -11.06 -8.55 1.70
CA VAL A 134 -10.38 -9.38 0.70
C VAL A 134 -9.60 -8.48 -0.23
N CYS A 135 -8.26 -8.51 -0.11
CA CYS A 135 -7.34 -7.71 -0.89
C CYS A 135 -6.83 -8.54 -2.08
N PRO A 136 -7.17 -8.18 -3.33
CA PRO A 136 -6.68 -8.87 -4.51
C PRO A 136 -5.16 -8.88 -4.62
N ASP A 137 -4.52 -7.77 -4.25
CA ASP A 137 -3.06 -7.70 -4.13
C ASP A 137 -2.64 -8.16 -2.71
N PRO A 138 -1.81 -9.22 -2.62
CA PRO A 138 -1.34 -9.73 -1.32
C PRO A 138 -0.35 -8.82 -0.62
N ARG A 139 0.18 -7.79 -1.29
CA ARG A 139 1.21 -6.89 -0.78
C ARG A 139 0.62 -5.87 0.18
N ARG A 140 1.47 -5.40 1.09
CA ARG A 140 1.21 -4.24 1.95
C ARG A 140 2.13 -3.12 1.51
N TYR A 141 1.62 -1.93 1.42
CA TYR A 141 2.34 -0.74 0.99
C TYR A 141 2.53 0.22 2.16
N GLY A 142 3.67 0.91 2.17
CA GLY A 142 3.87 2.00 3.12
C GLY A 142 2.97 3.19 2.78
N THR A 143 2.42 3.85 3.79
CA THR A 143 1.56 5.04 3.62
C THR A 143 2.34 6.26 3.15
N THR A 144 3.66 6.29 3.39
CA THR A 144 4.53 7.38 2.96
C THR A 144 5.16 7.07 1.60
N PRO A 145 4.72 7.72 0.50
CA PRO A 145 5.29 7.50 -0.82
C PRO A 145 6.69 8.09 -0.90
N ARG A 146 7.63 7.34 -1.47
CA ARG A 146 8.96 7.84 -1.82
C ARG A 146 8.91 8.46 -3.20
N ARG A 147 9.43 9.67 -3.34
CA ARG A 147 9.45 10.43 -4.58
C ARG A 147 10.86 10.88 -4.88
N ALA A 148 11.23 10.84 -6.14
CA ALA A 148 12.42 11.46 -6.66
C ALA A 148 12.03 12.30 -7.88
N TYR A 149 12.60 13.48 -7.97
CA TYR A 149 12.31 14.41 -9.05
C TYR A 149 13.55 14.52 -9.94
N LEU A 150 13.32 14.48 -11.24
CA LEU A 150 14.31 14.76 -12.26
C LEU A 150 13.87 16.02 -12.99
N SER A 151 14.73 17.00 -13.08
CA SER A 151 14.58 18.09 -14.02
C SER A 151 15.51 17.82 -15.21
N PRO A 152 15.03 17.88 -16.46
CA PRO A 152 15.93 17.91 -17.59
C PRO A 152 16.86 19.09 -17.39
N GLY A 153 18.13 18.82 -17.09
CA GLY A 153 19.10 19.89 -16.95
C GLY A 153 19.33 20.49 -18.32
N ALA A 154 19.33 21.81 -18.39
CA ALA A 154 20.03 22.47 -19.48
C ALA A 154 21.46 21.93 -19.44
N SER A 155 21.92 21.28 -20.50
CA SER A 155 23.28 20.76 -20.60
C SER A 155 24.26 21.93 -20.62
N ALA A 156 24.68 22.35 -19.42
CA ALA A 156 25.87 23.20 -19.31
C ALA A 156 27.08 22.28 -19.61
N GLY A 157 27.44 22.18 -20.85
CA GLY A 157 28.59 21.34 -21.25
C GLY A 157 28.34 20.49 -22.49
N ALA A 158 27.28 20.73 -23.23
CA ALA A 158 27.15 20.20 -24.58
C ALA A 158 28.05 20.99 -25.55
N LEU A 159 28.51 20.30 -26.57
CA LEU A 159 29.14 20.95 -27.71
C LEU A 159 28.16 21.99 -28.26
N ALA A 160 28.46 23.28 -28.08
CA ALA A 160 27.58 24.34 -28.56
C ALA A 160 27.89 24.59 -30.06
N TRP A 161 26.89 24.41 -30.89
CA TRP A 161 26.91 24.83 -32.27
C TRP A 161 26.60 26.34 -32.32
N HIS A 162 27.59 27.16 -32.54
CA HIS A 162 27.38 28.61 -32.66
C HIS A 162 26.87 28.92 -34.05
N ALA A 163 25.60 29.36 -34.13
CA ALA A 163 24.97 29.72 -35.39
C ALA A 163 25.70 30.93 -36.11
N ASP A 164 26.40 31.73 -35.32
CA ASP A 164 27.14 32.91 -35.82
C ASP A 164 28.56 32.61 -36.24
N ALA A 165 29.04 31.39 -36.10
CA ALA A 165 30.35 31.00 -36.59
C ALA A 165 30.26 30.57 -38.05
N PRO A 166 31.08 31.11 -38.96
CA PRO A 166 30.93 30.82 -40.40
C PRO A 166 31.20 29.36 -40.77
N HIS A 167 31.62 28.51 -39.84
CA HIS A 167 31.95 27.11 -40.06
C HIS A 167 31.46 26.15 -38.95
N GLY A 168 30.47 26.52 -38.15
CA GLY A 168 29.77 25.67 -37.20
C GLY A 168 30.55 25.31 -35.91
N LEU A 169 31.72 24.77 -35.98
CA LEU A 169 32.58 24.41 -34.84
C LEU A 169 33.93 25.10 -34.96
N ALA A 170 34.34 25.83 -33.91
CA ALA A 170 35.66 26.47 -33.84
C ALA A 170 36.60 25.61 -32.95
N TRP A 171 37.85 25.44 -33.41
CA TRP A 171 38.92 24.81 -32.63
C TRP A 171 39.66 25.83 -31.76
N PRO A 172 40.03 25.49 -30.51
CA PRO A 172 39.84 24.20 -29.83
C PRO A 172 38.38 24.01 -29.38
N LEU A 173 37.89 22.78 -29.53
CA LEU A 173 36.56 22.42 -29.08
C LEU A 173 36.50 22.46 -27.55
N SER A 174 35.59 23.27 -27.00
CA SER A 174 35.33 23.29 -25.59
C SER A 174 34.00 22.52 -25.34
N PHE A 175 34.09 21.45 -24.57
CA PHE A 175 32.91 20.70 -24.15
C PHE A 175 32.26 21.30 -22.89
N GLY A 176 32.68 22.51 -22.49
CA GLY A 176 32.24 23.14 -21.25
C GLY A 176 32.80 22.41 -20.03
N ASP A 177 32.79 23.07 -18.91
CA ASP A 177 33.00 22.44 -17.60
C ASP A 177 31.75 21.61 -17.30
N GLY A 178 31.80 20.33 -17.63
CA GLY A 178 30.70 19.42 -17.46
C GLY A 178 30.23 19.36 -16.00
N GLY A 179 29.48 20.36 -15.59
CA GLY A 179 28.73 20.30 -14.37
C GLY A 179 27.81 19.07 -14.47
N ALA A 180 28.07 18.08 -13.67
CA ALA A 180 27.30 16.85 -13.65
C ALA A 180 25.83 17.19 -13.35
N VAL A 181 25.05 17.44 -14.40
CA VAL A 181 23.60 17.46 -14.25
C VAL A 181 23.20 16.02 -14.01
N ALA A 182 22.86 15.73 -12.78
CA ALA A 182 22.40 14.40 -12.41
C ALA A 182 21.07 14.12 -13.10
N ASN A 183 21.12 13.64 -14.33
CA ASN A 183 19.94 13.12 -15.05
C ASN A 183 19.50 11.74 -14.53
N VAL A 184 19.88 11.44 -13.30
CA VAL A 184 19.60 10.16 -12.65
C VAL A 184 18.98 10.43 -11.29
N ALA A 185 17.80 9.85 -11.05
CA ALA A 185 17.20 9.79 -9.74
C ALA A 185 17.22 8.35 -9.23
N THR A 186 17.58 8.18 -7.98
CA THR A 186 17.58 6.87 -7.35
C THR A 186 16.37 6.74 -6.43
N LEU A 187 15.55 5.73 -6.68
CA LEU A 187 14.49 5.29 -5.77
C LEU A 187 14.93 3.98 -5.14
N ARG A 188 14.96 3.94 -3.82
CA ARG A 188 15.29 2.73 -3.08
C ARG A 188 14.01 2.07 -2.56
N ASN A 189 13.87 0.78 -2.80
CA ASN A 189 12.85 -0.06 -2.21
C ASN A 189 13.44 -0.77 -0.99
N ASP A 190 13.02 -0.39 0.22
CA ASP A 190 13.42 -1.06 1.47
C ASP A 190 12.42 -2.14 1.88
N GLY A 191 11.41 -2.41 1.04
CA GLY A 191 10.44 -3.47 1.26
C GLY A 191 10.97 -4.85 0.86
N THR A 192 10.23 -5.88 1.23
CA THR A 192 10.54 -7.29 0.92
C THR A 192 9.94 -7.78 -0.39
N SER A 193 9.12 -6.96 -1.06
CA SER A 193 8.48 -7.30 -2.34
C SER A 193 8.95 -6.37 -3.45
N THR A 194 8.95 -6.85 -4.68
CA THR A 194 9.21 -6.02 -5.86
C THR A 194 8.17 -4.90 -5.94
N ALA A 195 8.64 -3.67 -6.07
CA ALA A 195 7.83 -2.48 -6.30
C ALA A 195 8.09 -1.92 -7.69
N TYR A 196 7.03 -1.45 -8.34
CA TYR A 196 7.11 -0.82 -9.65
C TYR A 196 6.91 0.69 -9.47
N PRO A 197 7.87 1.54 -9.92
CA PRO A 197 7.73 2.97 -9.80
C PRO A 197 6.68 3.50 -10.78
N ILE A 198 5.95 4.53 -10.35
CA ILE A 198 5.10 5.32 -11.24
C ILE A 198 5.93 6.50 -11.73
N ILE A 199 6.11 6.61 -13.03
CA ILE A 199 6.84 7.71 -13.67
C ILE A 199 5.81 8.68 -14.23
N THR A 200 5.86 9.93 -13.77
CA THR A 200 5.03 11.01 -14.29
C THR A 200 5.93 12.04 -14.95
N ALA A 201 5.74 12.29 -16.23
CA ALA A 201 6.38 13.38 -16.94
C ALA A 201 5.39 14.56 -17.04
N SER A 202 5.84 15.76 -16.69
CA SER A 202 5.08 16.99 -16.81
C SER A 202 5.94 18.07 -17.42
N GLY A 203 5.41 18.85 -18.35
CA GLY A 203 6.11 19.93 -19.02
C GLY A 203 5.46 20.25 -20.37
N ASP A 204 5.92 21.32 -20.99
CA ASP A 204 5.58 21.63 -22.37
C ASP A 204 6.32 20.63 -23.28
N MET A 205 5.62 19.64 -23.75
CA MET A 205 6.12 18.70 -24.75
C MET A 205 5.80 19.28 -26.13
N GLY A 206 6.53 20.34 -26.50
CA GLY A 206 6.40 20.96 -27.80
C GLY A 206 6.48 19.90 -28.91
N GLY A 207 5.38 19.82 -29.71
CA GLY A 207 5.31 19.02 -30.92
C GLY A 207 5.90 19.78 -32.10
#